data_feaa13a00313ff2f35e8438c5e5120ee
#
_entry.id   feaa13a00313ff2f35e8438c5e5120ee
#
_cell.length_a   1.000
_cell.length_b   1.000
_cell.length_c   1.000
_cell.angle_alpha   90.00
_cell.angle_beta   90.00
_cell.angle_gamma   90.00
#
_symmetry.space_group_name_H-M   'P 1'
#
loop_
_entity.id
_entity.type
_entity.pdbx_description
1 polymer ?
#
loop_
_entity_poly.entity_id
_entity_poly.type
_entity_poly.pdbx_seq_one_letter_code
_entity_poly.pdbx_strand_id
1 'polypeptide(L)'
;MADVEPQPLSSIAPNAEFTLTTAALVDRPELSNLVTQIFSLWTVIEHDFQILFARIIGPDNVAAHAVYSALNNQGIQRQALNAAAKARFGETSEQFEVFSAVLAMCTRAGKIRHTLAHWRWGVSSDLPDALLLADPRDVKLVNLTMTNMRSIRPLDGEKHGERLERLFKNVTFDTSAIFVYQPKHLDAGLKNLGQAATALSNFDLYINPMTTAEDAEEAKRGWGGTIR
;
A
#
# COMPACT_ATOMS: atom_id res chain seq x y z
N MET A 1 12.93 -7.90 16.30
CA MET A 1 13.04 -8.48 14.94
C MET A 1 13.35 -7.32 14.03
N ALA A 2 14.51 -7.34 13.36
CA ALA A 2 14.81 -6.31 12.37
C ALA A 2 13.74 -6.37 11.29
N ASP A 3 13.08 -5.26 11.02
CA ASP A 3 12.14 -5.13 9.92
C ASP A 3 12.88 -5.50 8.64
N VAL A 4 12.38 -6.53 7.99
CA VAL A 4 12.92 -6.98 6.72
C VAL A 4 12.35 -6.02 5.67
N GLU A 5 12.96 -4.85 5.54
CA GLU A 5 12.56 -3.89 4.51
C GLU A 5 13.09 -4.32 3.12
N PRO A 6 12.29 -4.10 2.06
CA PRO A 6 12.75 -4.31 0.70
C PRO A 6 13.97 -3.43 0.42
N GLN A 7 14.98 -3.99 -0.23
CA GLN A 7 16.22 -3.28 -0.54
C GLN A 7 16.24 -2.85 -2.01
N PRO A 8 16.95 -1.76 -2.35
CA PRO A 8 17.16 -1.36 -3.72
C PRO A 8 17.85 -2.45 -4.54
N LEU A 9 17.51 -2.56 -5.82
CA LEU A 9 18.12 -3.50 -6.76
C LEU A 9 19.64 -3.27 -6.86
N SER A 10 20.07 -2.01 -6.85
CA SER A 10 21.48 -1.61 -6.83
C SER A 10 22.28 -2.19 -5.66
N SER A 11 21.62 -2.48 -4.54
CA SER A 11 22.27 -3.03 -3.34
C SER A 11 22.32 -4.57 -3.34
N ILE A 12 21.35 -5.22 -3.99
CA ILE A 12 21.21 -6.68 -4.00
C ILE A 12 21.90 -7.29 -5.23
N ALA A 13 21.63 -6.73 -6.40
CA ALA A 13 22.11 -7.23 -7.69
C ALA A 13 22.35 -6.03 -8.65
N PRO A 14 23.45 -5.28 -8.49
CA PRO A 14 23.70 -4.03 -9.21
C PRO A 14 23.79 -4.21 -10.73
N ASN A 15 24.15 -5.40 -11.19
CA ASN A 15 24.29 -5.73 -12.62
C ASN A 15 23.12 -6.56 -13.16
N ALA A 16 22.06 -6.76 -12.37
CA ALA A 16 20.93 -7.59 -12.81
C ALA A 16 20.19 -6.94 -13.99
N GLU A 17 19.91 -7.74 -14.99
CA GLU A 17 18.99 -7.37 -16.04
C GLU A 17 17.55 -7.42 -15.52
N PHE A 18 16.75 -6.44 -15.89
CA PHE A 18 15.34 -6.39 -15.47
C PHE A 18 14.43 -5.87 -16.58
N THR A 19 13.17 -6.24 -16.48
CA THR A 19 12.11 -5.77 -17.37
C THR A 19 10.91 -5.29 -16.55
N LEU A 20 10.44 -4.06 -16.80
CA LEU A 20 9.18 -3.57 -16.24
C LEU A 20 8.02 -4.12 -17.08
N THR A 21 7.10 -4.84 -16.45
CA THR A 21 5.99 -5.51 -17.14
C THR A 21 4.76 -5.63 -16.24
N THR A 22 3.57 -5.59 -16.85
CA THR A 22 2.31 -5.89 -16.18
C THR A 22 2.10 -7.40 -15.95
N ALA A 23 2.88 -8.25 -16.61
CA ALA A 23 2.81 -9.70 -16.49
C ALA A 23 3.76 -10.27 -15.40
N ALA A 24 4.27 -9.44 -14.50
CA ALA A 24 5.30 -9.81 -13.53
C ALA A 24 4.91 -10.97 -12.58
N LEU A 25 3.63 -11.26 -12.42
CA LEU A 25 3.12 -12.32 -11.55
C LEU A 25 2.63 -13.58 -12.27
N VAL A 26 2.63 -13.60 -13.61
CA VAL A 26 2.03 -14.71 -14.40
C VAL A 26 2.67 -16.06 -14.04
N ASP A 27 3.99 -16.11 -13.96
CA ASP A 27 4.74 -17.33 -13.65
C ASP A 27 5.24 -17.39 -12.19
N ARG A 28 4.60 -16.64 -11.28
CA ARG A 28 4.99 -16.49 -9.88
C ARG A 28 3.79 -16.69 -8.95
N PRO A 29 3.27 -17.94 -8.83
CA PRO A 29 2.02 -18.21 -8.12
C PRO A 29 2.08 -17.85 -6.63
N GLU A 30 3.21 -18.03 -5.96
CA GLU A 30 3.38 -17.66 -4.54
C GLU A 30 3.27 -16.14 -4.35
N LEU A 31 4.00 -15.33 -5.12
CA LEU A 31 3.91 -13.87 -5.07
C LEU A 31 2.50 -13.38 -5.46
N SER A 32 1.90 -13.99 -6.50
CA SER A 32 0.54 -13.67 -6.93
C SER A 32 -0.47 -13.91 -5.81
N ASN A 33 -0.36 -15.03 -5.09
CA ASN A 33 -1.23 -15.35 -3.96
C ASN A 33 -1.08 -14.32 -2.83
N LEU A 34 0.15 -13.99 -2.42
CA LEU A 34 0.41 -13.00 -1.37
C LEU A 34 -0.11 -11.61 -1.75
N VAL A 35 0.13 -11.17 -2.98
CA VAL A 35 -0.39 -9.89 -3.50
C VAL A 35 -1.91 -9.87 -3.47
N THR A 36 -2.56 -10.96 -3.90
CA THR A 36 -4.03 -11.07 -3.88
C THR A 36 -4.58 -10.99 -2.45
N GLN A 37 -3.95 -11.68 -1.51
CA GLN A 37 -4.34 -11.62 -0.09
C GLN A 37 -4.18 -10.22 0.50
N ILE A 38 -3.09 -9.50 0.16
CA ILE A 38 -2.88 -8.11 0.59
C ILE A 38 -4.01 -7.21 0.10
N PHE A 39 -4.39 -7.30 -1.17
CA PHE A 39 -5.51 -6.51 -1.71
C PHE A 39 -6.85 -6.89 -1.09
N SER A 40 -7.12 -8.19 -0.92
CA SER A 40 -8.35 -8.67 -0.32
C SER A 40 -8.49 -8.19 1.13
N LEU A 41 -7.45 -8.32 1.92
CA LEU A 41 -7.47 -7.89 3.33
C LEU A 41 -7.58 -6.36 3.46
N TRP A 42 -6.95 -5.61 2.53
CA TRP A 42 -7.13 -4.16 2.49
C TRP A 42 -8.58 -3.76 2.19
N THR A 43 -9.27 -4.48 1.31
CA THR A 43 -10.70 -4.24 1.04
C THR A 43 -11.56 -4.44 2.29
N VAL A 44 -11.23 -5.42 3.14
CA VAL A 44 -11.88 -5.60 4.44
C VAL A 44 -11.65 -4.37 5.33
N ILE A 45 -10.42 -3.89 5.45
CA ILE A 45 -10.11 -2.70 6.25
C ILE A 45 -10.87 -1.46 5.74
N GLU A 46 -10.97 -1.27 4.42
CA GLU A 46 -11.75 -0.17 3.83
C GLU A 46 -13.23 -0.27 4.17
N HIS A 47 -13.79 -1.47 4.14
CA HIS A 47 -15.17 -1.72 4.54
C HIS A 47 -15.38 -1.45 6.05
N ASP A 48 -14.48 -1.91 6.89
CA ASP A 48 -14.53 -1.68 8.34
C ASP A 48 -14.44 -0.19 8.70
N PHE A 49 -13.65 0.60 7.98
CA PHE A 49 -13.65 2.06 8.13
C PHE A 49 -15.02 2.69 7.82
N GLN A 50 -15.73 2.17 6.81
CA GLN A 50 -17.06 2.65 6.46
C GLN A 50 -18.08 2.32 7.57
N ILE A 51 -18.01 1.10 8.11
CA ILE A 51 -18.84 0.68 9.25
C ILE A 51 -18.54 1.56 10.47
N LEU A 52 -17.26 1.73 10.79
CA LEU A 52 -16.82 2.55 11.91
C LEU A 52 -17.30 4.01 11.80
N PHE A 53 -17.19 4.60 10.60
CA PHE A 53 -17.69 5.96 10.35
C PHE A 53 -19.20 6.06 10.62
N ALA A 54 -19.99 5.12 10.10
CA ALA A 54 -21.42 5.09 10.32
C ALA A 54 -21.78 4.96 11.82
N ARG A 55 -21.03 4.14 12.56
CA ARG A 55 -21.22 3.95 14.01
C ARG A 55 -20.86 5.21 14.80
N ILE A 56 -19.80 5.91 14.44
CA ILE A 56 -19.38 7.15 15.11
C ILE A 56 -20.39 8.27 14.87
N ILE A 57 -20.95 8.40 13.65
CA ILE A 57 -21.92 9.44 13.30
C ILE A 57 -23.24 9.24 14.05
N GLY A 58 -23.69 8.00 14.26
CA GLY A 58 -24.89 7.72 15.08
C GLY A 58 -25.85 6.72 14.46
N PRO A 59 -27.12 6.70 14.94
CA PRO A 59 -28.08 5.62 14.65
C PRO A 59 -28.56 5.57 13.19
N ASP A 60 -28.48 6.66 12.44
CA ASP A 60 -28.81 6.66 10.99
C ASP A 60 -27.63 6.17 10.15
N ASN A 61 -27.38 4.88 10.23
CA ASN A 61 -26.25 4.23 9.56
C ASN A 61 -26.34 4.31 8.03
N VAL A 62 -27.54 4.33 7.44
CA VAL A 62 -27.73 4.33 5.97
C VAL A 62 -27.24 5.63 5.36
N ALA A 63 -27.63 6.78 5.95
CA ALA A 63 -27.18 8.08 5.48
C ALA A 63 -25.66 8.25 5.66
N ALA A 64 -25.11 7.85 6.79
CA ALA A 64 -23.67 7.92 7.06
C ALA A 64 -22.86 7.04 6.08
N HIS A 65 -23.33 5.82 5.80
CA HIS A 65 -22.75 4.95 4.78
C HIS A 65 -22.76 5.60 3.39
N ALA A 66 -23.88 6.18 2.98
CA ALA A 66 -24.01 6.84 1.70
C ALA A 66 -23.03 8.04 1.57
N VAL A 67 -22.92 8.85 2.63
CA VAL A 67 -21.98 9.98 2.67
C VAL A 67 -20.53 9.48 2.55
N TYR A 68 -20.14 8.50 3.35
CA TYR A 68 -18.77 7.99 3.32
C TYR A 68 -18.40 7.39 1.96
N SER A 69 -19.31 6.63 1.34
CA SER A 69 -19.13 6.04 0.01
C SER A 69 -19.03 7.08 -1.11
N ALA A 70 -19.66 8.26 -0.93
CA ALA A 70 -19.56 9.36 -1.89
C ALA A 70 -18.20 10.07 -1.85
N LEU A 71 -17.41 9.87 -0.80
CA LEU A 71 -16.07 10.40 -0.69
C LEU A 71 -15.09 9.54 -1.53
N ASN A 72 -14.80 9.98 -2.75
CA ASN A 72 -14.01 9.21 -3.73
C ASN A 72 -12.49 9.18 -3.46
N ASN A 73 -12.03 9.70 -2.32
CA ASN A 73 -10.61 9.79 -1.99
C ASN A 73 -10.35 9.27 -0.57
N GLN A 74 -9.48 8.28 -0.44
CA GLN A 74 -9.13 7.67 0.85
C GLN A 74 -8.58 8.69 1.86
N GLY A 75 -7.83 9.71 1.41
CA GLY A 75 -7.35 10.78 2.27
C GLY A 75 -8.51 11.59 2.86
N ILE A 76 -9.50 11.93 2.04
CA ILE A 76 -10.70 12.65 2.47
C ILE A 76 -11.55 11.77 3.39
N GLN A 77 -11.71 10.49 3.07
CA GLN A 77 -12.42 9.52 3.92
C GLN A 77 -11.80 9.45 5.32
N ARG A 78 -10.46 9.35 5.40
CA ARG A 78 -9.75 9.35 6.70
C ARG A 78 -9.87 10.66 7.45
N GLN A 79 -9.83 11.79 6.77
CA GLN A 79 -10.05 13.10 7.39
C GLN A 79 -11.47 13.21 7.96
N ALA A 80 -12.48 12.77 7.22
CA ALA A 80 -13.87 12.74 7.67
C ALA A 80 -14.05 11.84 8.90
N LEU A 81 -13.46 10.63 8.86
CA LEU A 81 -13.48 9.69 9.96
C LEU A 81 -12.82 10.27 11.22
N ASN A 82 -11.64 10.89 11.06
CA ASN A 82 -10.93 11.53 12.18
C ASN A 82 -11.72 12.71 12.76
N ALA A 83 -12.33 13.55 11.91
CA ALA A 83 -13.15 14.67 12.37
C ALA A 83 -14.40 14.19 13.13
N ALA A 84 -15.06 13.12 12.63
CA ALA A 84 -16.20 12.52 13.30
C ALA A 84 -15.81 11.93 14.67
N ALA A 85 -14.70 11.19 14.74
CA ALA A 85 -14.20 10.62 15.98
C ALA A 85 -13.83 11.70 17.01
N LYS A 86 -13.16 12.77 16.59
CA LYS A 86 -12.83 13.92 17.43
C LYS A 86 -14.09 14.61 18.00
N ALA A 87 -15.10 14.81 17.17
CA ALA A 87 -16.37 15.40 17.58
C ALA A 87 -17.17 14.49 18.54
N ARG A 88 -17.13 13.18 18.32
CA ARG A 88 -17.89 12.20 19.11
C ARG A 88 -17.26 11.91 20.46
N PHE A 89 -15.95 11.72 20.52
CA PHE A 89 -15.25 11.27 21.72
C PHE A 89 -14.61 12.40 22.50
N GLY A 90 -14.28 13.52 21.84
CA GLY A 90 -13.43 14.58 22.39
C GLY A 90 -11.94 14.27 22.21
N GLU A 91 -11.15 15.30 21.90
CA GLU A 91 -9.73 15.17 21.51
C GLU A 91 -8.82 14.61 22.62
N THR A 92 -9.21 14.78 23.87
CA THR A 92 -8.44 14.36 25.05
C THR A 92 -8.96 13.08 25.70
N SER A 93 -9.92 12.39 25.07
CA SER A 93 -10.50 11.17 25.61
C SER A 93 -9.63 9.93 25.30
N GLU A 94 -9.71 8.91 26.16
CA GLU A 94 -9.09 7.61 25.93
C GLU A 94 -9.57 6.98 24.60
N GLN A 95 -10.86 7.12 24.28
CA GLN A 95 -11.42 6.59 23.04
C GLN A 95 -10.78 7.22 21.80
N PHE A 96 -10.55 8.54 21.83
CA PHE A 96 -9.92 9.23 20.70
C PHE A 96 -8.43 8.89 20.59
N GLU A 97 -7.73 8.70 21.71
CA GLU A 97 -6.34 8.26 21.71
C GLU A 97 -6.20 6.87 21.08
N VAL A 98 -7.02 5.89 21.51
CA VAL A 98 -7.04 4.54 20.93
C VAL A 98 -7.42 4.58 19.45
N PHE A 99 -8.46 5.33 19.09
CA PHE A 99 -8.85 5.52 17.69
C PHE A 99 -7.67 6.01 16.84
N SER A 100 -6.96 7.03 17.32
CA SER A 100 -5.83 7.62 16.60
C SER A 100 -4.69 6.62 16.42
N ALA A 101 -4.42 5.79 17.42
CA ALA A 101 -3.41 4.74 17.36
C ALA A 101 -3.79 3.65 16.33
N VAL A 102 -5.05 3.21 16.32
CA VAL A 102 -5.58 2.23 15.35
C VAL A 102 -5.53 2.80 13.93
N LEU A 103 -5.96 4.04 13.72
CA LEU A 103 -5.91 4.70 12.41
C LEU A 103 -4.47 4.83 11.90
N ALA A 104 -3.51 5.17 12.78
CA ALA A 104 -2.09 5.23 12.44
C ALA A 104 -1.54 3.85 12.08
N MET A 105 -1.95 2.79 12.78
CA MET A 105 -1.57 1.40 12.49
C MET A 105 -2.07 0.97 11.11
N CYS A 106 -3.35 1.19 10.79
CA CYS A 106 -3.93 0.91 9.48
C CYS A 106 -3.22 1.71 8.36
N THR A 107 -2.85 2.97 8.64
CA THR A 107 -2.13 3.82 7.69
C THR A 107 -0.73 3.28 7.39
N ARG A 108 0.00 2.81 8.40
CA ARG A 108 1.31 2.19 8.21
C ARG A 108 1.20 0.87 7.46
N ALA A 109 0.27 0.00 7.88
CA ALA A 109 0.05 -1.28 7.24
C ALA A 109 -0.37 -1.15 5.76
N GLY A 110 -1.16 -0.13 5.42
CA GLY A 110 -1.62 0.13 4.06
C GLY A 110 -0.53 0.57 3.07
N LYS A 111 0.68 0.90 3.52
CA LYS A 111 1.79 1.31 2.63
C LYS A 111 2.13 0.24 1.60
N ILE A 112 2.17 -1.04 2.00
CA ILE A 112 2.46 -2.15 1.07
C ILE A 112 1.43 -2.23 -0.06
N ARG A 113 0.13 -2.13 0.26
CA ARG A 113 -0.94 -2.10 -0.74
C ARG A 113 -0.81 -0.89 -1.67
N HIS A 114 -0.47 0.29 -1.13
CA HIS A 114 -0.27 1.49 -1.94
C HIS A 114 0.88 1.29 -2.92
N THR A 115 2.01 0.77 -2.46
CA THR A 115 3.17 0.48 -3.31
C THR A 115 2.79 -0.52 -4.41
N LEU A 116 2.17 -1.65 -4.06
CA LEU A 116 1.73 -2.65 -5.04
C LEU A 116 0.74 -2.10 -6.07
N ALA A 117 -0.16 -1.20 -5.66
CA ALA A 117 -1.18 -0.64 -6.56
C ALA A 117 -0.67 0.44 -7.52
N HIS A 118 0.38 1.18 -7.13
CA HIS A 118 0.78 2.40 -7.84
C HIS A 118 2.18 2.35 -8.44
N TRP A 119 3.05 1.46 -7.98
CA TRP A 119 4.40 1.33 -8.51
C TRP A 119 4.41 0.43 -9.75
N ARG A 120 5.44 0.59 -10.57
CA ARG A 120 5.63 -0.24 -11.77
C ARG A 120 6.26 -1.56 -11.39
N TRP A 121 5.61 -2.62 -11.84
CA TRP A 121 6.06 -3.98 -11.60
C TRP A 121 7.12 -4.37 -12.61
N GLY A 122 8.06 -5.19 -12.16
CA GLY A 122 9.12 -5.73 -13.01
C GLY A 122 9.59 -7.09 -12.54
N VAL A 123 10.42 -7.68 -13.37
CA VAL A 123 11.02 -9.00 -13.18
C VAL A 123 12.50 -8.94 -13.53
N SER A 124 13.28 -9.86 -12.95
CA SER A 124 14.67 -10.12 -13.32
C SER A 124 14.86 -11.63 -13.40
N SER A 125 15.65 -12.10 -14.39
CA SER A 125 16.11 -13.49 -14.48
C SER A 125 17.06 -13.85 -13.34
N ASP A 126 17.81 -12.85 -12.85
CA ASP A 126 18.78 -13.02 -11.76
C ASP A 126 18.11 -13.14 -10.39
N LEU A 127 16.83 -12.75 -10.30
CA LEU A 127 16.02 -12.75 -9.07
C LEU A 127 14.63 -13.39 -9.37
N PRO A 128 14.57 -14.70 -9.69
CA PRO A 128 13.36 -15.34 -10.17
C PRO A 128 12.22 -15.35 -9.14
N ASP A 129 12.54 -15.34 -7.84
CA ASP A 129 11.58 -15.40 -6.74
C ASP A 129 11.22 -14.00 -6.19
N ALA A 130 11.58 -12.93 -6.91
CA ALA A 130 11.32 -11.57 -6.48
C ALA A 130 10.43 -10.80 -7.45
N LEU A 131 9.59 -9.93 -6.89
CA LEU A 131 8.89 -8.88 -7.61
C LEU A 131 9.70 -7.59 -7.51
N LEU A 132 9.99 -6.96 -8.63
CA LEU A 132 10.61 -5.65 -8.67
C LEU A 132 9.51 -4.58 -8.68
N LEU A 133 9.66 -3.57 -7.84
CA LEU A 133 8.76 -2.42 -7.80
C LEU A 133 9.54 -1.13 -8.00
N ALA A 134 9.23 -0.40 -9.07
CA ALA A 134 9.86 0.87 -9.40
C ALA A 134 8.92 2.04 -9.08
N ASP A 135 9.45 3.07 -8.40
CA ASP A 135 8.69 4.28 -8.09
C ASP A 135 8.24 4.94 -9.41
N PRO A 136 6.95 5.21 -9.57
CA PRO A 136 6.41 5.80 -10.81
C PRO A 136 6.98 7.18 -11.13
N ARG A 137 7.49 7.91 -10.14
CA ARG A 137 8.13 9.22 -10.36
C ARG A 137 9.43 9.08 -11.16
N ASP A 138 10.25 8.08 -10.82
CA ASP A 138 11.52 7.82 -11.51
C ASP A 138 11.28 7.19 -12.88
N VAL A 139 10.32 6.29 -12.99
CA VAL A 139 9.86 5.73 -14.27
C VAL A 139 9.37 6.83 -15.22
N LYS A 140 8.63 7.82 -14.70
CA LYS A 140 8.15 8.95 -15.48
C LYS A 140 9.32 9.80 -16.03
N LEU A 141 10.34 10.02 -15.23
CA LEU A 141 11.54 10.77 -15.66
C LEU A 141 12.24 10.07 -16.82
N VAL A 142 12.44 8.75 -16.71
CA VAL A 142 13.05 7.96 -17.79
C VAL A 142 12.17 7.98 -19.05
N ASN A 143 10.85 7.82 -18.92
CA ASN A 143 9.92 7.88 -20.04
C ASN A 143 9.93 9.26 -20.73
N LEU A 144 10.03 10.36 -19.99
CA LEU A 144 10.17 11.70 -20.55
C LEU A 144 11.49 11.84 -21.32
N THR A 145 12.59 11.34 -20.77
CA THR A 145 13.89 11.32 -21.43
C THR A 145 13.81 10.52 -22.73
N MET A 146 13.25 9.32 -22.71
CA MET A 146 13.05 8.50 -23.90
C MET A 146 12.14 9.17 -24.94
N THR A 147 11.08 9.86 -24.52
CA THR A 147 10.19 10.59 -25.42
C THR A 147 10.91 11.75 -26.08
N ASN A 148 11.68 12.51 -25.31
CA ASN A 148 12.49 13.60 -25.85
C ASN A 148 13.55 13.09 -26.85
N MET A 149 14.19 11.96 -26.53
CA MET A 149 15.16 11.33 -27.44
C MET A 149 14.52 10.84 -28.74
N ARG A 150 13.30 10.31 -28.71
CA ARG A 150 12.54 9.90 -29.90
C ARG A 150 12.22 11.06 -30.85
N SER A 151 12.13 12.28 -30.33
CA SER A 151 11.91 13.48 -31.15
C SER A 151 13.17 13.97 -31.90
N ILE A 152 14.35 13.46 -31.55
CA ILE A 152 15.60 13.76 -32.24
C ILE A 152 15.55 13.16 -33.64
N ARG A 153 15.83 13.95 -34.66
CA ARG A 153 15.80 13.52 -36.08
C ARG A 153 16.78 12.37 -36.33
N PRO A 154 16.40 11.39 -37.19
CA PRO A 154 17.32 10.38 -37.66
C PRO A 154 18.53 11.03 -38.35
N LEU A 155 19.69 10.39 -38.29
CA LEU A 155 20.81 10.73 -39.14
C LEU A 155 20.57 10.22 -40.56
N ASP A 156 21.20 10.86 -41.58
CA ASP A 156 21.04 10.41 -42.95
C ASP A 156 21.49 8.95 -43.13
N GLY A 157 20.60 8.12 -43.64
CA GLY A 157 20.82 6.67 -43.83
C GLY A 157 20.72 5.81 -42.58
N GLU A 158 20.44 6.40 -41.41
CA GLU A 158 20.31 5.65 -40.15
C GLU A 158 19.05 4.76 -40.10
N LYS A 159 19.24 3.46 -39.89
CA LYS A 159 18.13 2.53 -39.68
C LYS A 159 17.49 2.73 -38.32
N HIS A 160 16.21 2.38 -38.21
CA HIS A 160 15.45 2.56 -36.97
C HIS A 160 16.12 1.90 -35.76
N GLY A 161 16.65 0.68 -35.88
CA GLY A 161 17.36 -0.03 -34.81
C GLY A 161 18.63 0.70 -34.35
N GLU A 162 19.47 1.13 -35.32
CA GLU A 162 20.71 1.88 -35.05
C GLU A 162 20.41 3.18 -34.33
N ARG A 163 19.34 3.88 -34.74
CA ARG A 163 18.88 5.10 -34.08
C ARG A 163 18.49 4.84 -32.62
N LEU A 164 17.68 3.79 -32.35
CA LEU A 164 17.28 3.44 -30.99
C LEU A 164 18.51 3.12 -30.14
N GLU A 165 19.43 2.31 -30.66
CA GLU A 165 20.67 1.96 -29.97
C GLU A 165 21.49 3.22 -29.63
N ARG A 166 21.69 4.12 -30.59
CA ARG A 166 22.41 5.40 -30.39
C ARG A 166 21.73 6.28 -29.33
N LEU A 167 20.39 6.41 -29.43
CA LEU A 167 19.64 7.29 -28.54
C LEU A 167 19.57 6.74 -27.11
N PHE A 168 19.49 5.42 -26.96
CA PHE A 168 19.31 4.81 -25.64
C PHE A 168 20.59 4.28 -25.00
N LYS A 169 21.70 4.31 -25.71
CA LYS A 169 23.01 3.87 -25.20
C LYS A 169 23.42 4.47 -23.85
N ASN A 170 22.96 5.70 -23.58
CA ASN A 170 23.29 6.42 -22.35
C ASN A 170 22.09 6.63 -21.43
N VAL A 171 20.96 5.99 -21.70
CA VAL A 171 19.80 6.01 -20.79
C VAL A 171 20.02 4.93 -19.76
N THR A 172 20.55 5.30 -18.61
CA THR A 172 20.66 4.42 -17.46
C THR A 172 19.42 4.58 -16.59
N PHE A 173 18.84 3.46 -16.20
CA PHE A 173 17.82 3.44 -15.16
C PHE A 173 18.52 3.53 -13.80
N ASP A 174 18.05 4.41 -12.92
CA ASP A 174 18.54 4.41 -11.55
C ASP A 174 17.97 3.19 -10.81
N THR A 175 18.80 2.15 -10.69
CA THR A 175 18.43 0.91 -10.00
C THR A 175 18.29 1.09 -8.49
N SER A 176 18.68 2.25 -7.92
CA SER A 176 18.41 2.60 -6.52
C SER A 176 16.93 2.92 -6.28
N ALA A 177 16.18 3.29 -7.33
CA ALA A 177 14.74 3.55 -7.29
C ALA A 177 13.87 2.30 -7.59
N ILE A 178 14.50 1.13 -7.78
CA ILE A 178 13.84 -0.16 -7.97
C ILE A 178 14.06 -1.00 -6.72
N PHE A 179 12.99 -1.42 -6.07
CA PHE A 179 13.04 -2.19 -4.84
C PHE A 179 12.70 -3.66 -5.10
N VAL A 180 13.41 -4.54 -4.41
CA VAL A 180 13.29 -6.01 -4.54
C VAL A 180 12.37 -6.54 -3.45
N TYR A 181 11.19 -7.00 -3.85
CA TYR A 181 10.20 -7.61 -2.96
C TYR A 181 10.24 -9.13 -3.08
N GLN A 182 10.72 -9.80 -2.06
CA GLN A 182 10.69 -11.26 -1.89
C GLN A 182 9.42 -11.70 -1.16
N PRO A 183 9.03 -12.99 -1.18
CA PRO A 183 7.86 -13.50 -0.45
C PRO A 183 7.82 -13.05 1.01
N LYS A 184 8.95 -13.08 1.72
CA LYS A 184 9.06 -12.65 3.12
C LYS A 184 8.62 -11.20 3.38
N HIS A 185 8.84 -10.29 2.41
CA HIS A 185 8.44 -8.88 2.54
C HIS A 185 6.92 -8.72 2.38
N LEU A 186 6.33 -9.49 1.45
CA LEU A 186 4.88 -9.51 1.23
C LEU A 186 4.16 -10.18 2.39
N ASP A 187 4.71 -11.27 2.92
CA ASP A 187 4.18 -11.97 4.10
C ASP A 187 4.20 -11.07 5.34
N ALA A 188 5.30 -10.37 5.59
CA ALA A 188 5.38 -9.36 6.65
C ALA A 188 4.33 -8.25 6.48
N GLY A 189 4.13 -7.76 5.25
CA GLY A 189 3.09 -6.80 4.91
C GLY A 189 1.69 -7.33 5.18
N LEU A 190 1.42 -8.56 4.79
CA LEU A 190 0.15 -9.24 5.02
C LEU A 190 -0.13 -9.42 6.52
N LYS A 191 0.87 -9.82 7.29
CA LYS A 191 0.78 -9.94 8.75
C LYS A 191 0.46 -8.60 9.41
N ASN A 192 1.12 -7.52 8.99
CA ASN A 192 0.84 -6.18 9.51
C ASN A 192 -0.57 -5.71 9.18
N LEU A 193 -1.09 -6.04 7.99
CA LEU A 193 -2.48 -5.77 7.61
C LEU A 193 -3.45 -6.57 8.47
N GLY A 194 -3.17 -7.85 8.75
CA GLY A 194 -3.98 -8.69 9.64
C GLY A 194 -4.08 -8.11 11.05
N GLN A 195 -2.96 -7.67 11.60
CA GLN A 195 -2.93 -7.01 12.91
C GLN A 195 -3.74 -5.69 12.89
N ALA A 196 -3.62 -4.90 11.83
CA ALA A 196 -4.39 -3.66 11.68
C ALA A 196 -5.89 -3.91 11.57
N ALA A 197 -6.31 -4.92 10.80
CA ALA A 197 -7.71 -5.31 10.69
C ALA A 197 -8.27 -5.78 12.04
N THR A 198 -7.53 -6.61 12.78
CA THR A 198 -7.93 -7.05 14.12
C THR A 198 -8.06 -5.88 15.09
N ALA A 199 -7.09 -4.93 15.08
CA ALA A 199 -7.15 -3.75 15.92
C ALA A 199 -8.37 -2.87 15.61
N LEU A 200 -8.68 -2.71 14.32
CA LEU A 200 -9.83 -1.93 13.85
C LEU A 200 -11.16 -2.59 14.28
N SER A 201 -11.28 -3.90 14.10
CA SER A 201 -12.46 -4.67 14.53
C SER A 201 -12.64 -4.61 16.05
N ASN A 202 -11.58 -4.77 16.84
CA ASN A 202 -11.64 -4.65 18.29
C ASN A 202 -12.05 -3.23 18.73
N PHE A 203 -11.58 -2.18 18.04
CA PHE A 203 -12.01 -0.82 18.33
C PHE A 203 -13.50 -0.61 18.02
N ASP A 204 -13.99 -1.17 16.90
CA ASP A 204 -15.41 -1.10 16.57
C ASP A 204 -16.28 -1.79 17.63
N LEU A 205 -15.86 -2.95 18.13
CA LEU A 205 -16.53 -3.63 19.27
C LEU A 205 -16.50 -2.79 20.53
N TYR A 206 -15.37 -2.19 20.88
CA TYR A 206 -15.20 -1.37 22.08
C TYR A 206 -16.15 -0.17 22.14
N ILE A 207 -16.39 0.49 21.01
CA ILE A 207 -17.28 1.67 20.95
C ILE A 207 -18.73 1.31 20.65
N ASN A 208 -19.05 0.03 20.40
CA ASN A 208 -20.39 -0.41 20.06
C ASN A 208 -21.27 -0.44 21.33
N PRO A 209 -22.35 0.35 21.41
CA PRO A 209 -23.22 0.40 22.57
C PRO A 209 -24.00 -0.89 22.84
N MET A 210 -24.03 -1.82 21.87
CA MET A 210 -24.64 -3.13 22.01
C MET A 210 -23.66 -4.20 22.53
N THR A 211 -22.39 -3.88 22.64
CA THR A 211 -21.36 -4.79 23.18
C THR A 211 -21.49 -4.87 24.70
N THR A 212 -21.41 -6.06 25.26
CA THR A 212 -21.41 -6.22 26.72
C THR A 212 -20.15 -5.60 27.35
N ALA A 213 -20.20 -5.26 28.63
CA ALA A 213 -19.04 -4.74 29.34
C ALA A 213 -17.87 -5.75 29.32
N GLU A 214 -18.17 -7.05 29.35
CA GLU A 214 -17.17 -8.12 29.28
C GLU A 214 -16.47 -8.17 27.92
N ASP A 215 -17.24 -8.12 26.81
CA ASP A 215 -16.69 -8.10 25.46
C ASP A 215 -15.87 -6.83 25.20
N ALA A 216 -16.29 -5.68 25.73
CA ALA A 216 -15.56 -4.42 25.62
C ALA A 216 -14.21 -4.47 26.35
N GLU A 217 -14.15 -5.10 27.53
CA GLU A 217 -12.90 -5.30 28.27
C GLU A 217 -11.99 -6.35 27.61
N GLU A 218 -12.54 -7.36 26.95
CA GLU A 218 -11.77 -8.32 26.16
C GLU A 218 -11.17 -7.63 24.92
N ALA A 219 -11.93 -6.80 24.21
CA ALA A 219 -11.45 -5.97 23.11
C ALA A 219 -10.29 -5.06 23.55
N LYS A 220 -10.40 -4.42 24.72
CA LYS A 220 -9.30 -3.62 25.32
C LYS A 220 -8.03 -4.44 25.56
N ARG A 221 -8.15 -5.65 26.10
CA ARG A 221 -7.00 -6.52 26.36
C ARG A 221 -6.25 -6.89 25.07
N GLY A 222 -6.98 -7.06 23.96
CA GLY A 222 -6.39 -7.31 22.65
C GLY A 222 -5.46 -6.19 22.14
N TRP A 223 -5.58 -4.95 22.66
CA TRP A 223 -4.69 -3.84 22.27
C TRP A 223 -3.40 -3.76 23.09
N GLY A 224 -3.43 -4.22 24.35
CA GLY A 224 -2.32 -4.05 25.28
C GLY A 224 -0.98 -4.64 24.82
N GLY A 225 -1.00 -5.55 23.85
CA GLY A 225 0.18 -6.11 23.19
C GLY A 225 0.57 -5.44 21.87
N THR A 226 -0.31 -4.63 21.26
CA THR A 226 -0.18 -4.17 19.86
C THR A 226 0.08 -2.66 19.74
N ILE A 227 -0.23 -1.87 20.78
CA ILE A 227 -0.16 -0.38 20.76
C ILE A 227 1.06 0.16 21.53
N ARG A 228 1.95 -0.70 22.00
CA ARG A 228 3.22 -0.30 22.66
C ARG A 228 4.34 -0.09 21.69
#